data_3cb91a8d8fe2cfa4f1d6de3d8f96b927
#
_entry.id   3cb91a8d8fe2cfa4f1d6de3d8f96b927
#
_cell.length_a   1.000
_cell.length_b   1.000
_cell.length_c   1.000
_cell.angle_alpha   90.00
_cell.angle_beta   90.00
_cell.angle_gamma   90.00
#
_symmetry.space_group_name_H-M   'P 1'
#
loop_
_entity.id
_entity.type
_entity.pdbx_description
1 polymer ?
#
loop_
_entity_poly.entity_id
_entity_poly.type
_entity_poly.pdbx_seq_one_letter_code
_entity_poly.pdbx_strand_id
1 'polypeptide(L)'
;MKKFLISGVFIALAAAFVAVAFHLEPVGAQGRPADPGWQSAVRADGKVMAPDGVLFESKQAFIEAGRKCSTRQVDDIELEEIENTVRGNRGLAGGRPGGGNGGGGGQDDSARLYNPGQITIPVHFHVVYRSDGVGNIPDSSLHAQIAAMNEHFSGLDTPAYRAAASNTSFRFVVASINRTQNNTWYAAGPGTAAQTQMKNALHTGTADDLNFYTNSGGGYLGWATFPNEYAGAPLQDGVVCYWASLPGSNYVPYNEGDTGTHEVGHWLGLFHTFQGGCSGSGDGVADTPAERSATFGCPTRNLDTCKSKSTPGLDPYENFMDYTDDPCMYKFSAGQADRQDSMWSTYRAGK
;
A
#
# COMPACT_ATOMS: atom_id res chain seq x y z
N MET A 1 10.52 -77.53 -24.45
CA MET A 1 9.81 -76.26 -24.30
C MET A 1 10.41 -75.57 -23.10
N LYS A 2 11.29 -74.62 -23.30
CA LYS A 2 11.98 -73.88 -22.23
C LYS A 2 11.24 -72.59 -21.97
N LYS A 3 10.76 -72.38 -20.71
CA LYS A 3 10.15 -71.12 -20.24
C LYS A 3 11.28 -70.19 -19.80
N PHE A 4 11.37 -69.00 -20.44
CA PHE A 4 12.22 -67.92 -19.96
C PHE A 4 11.42 -67.05 -18.97
N LEU A 5 11.90 -66.94 -17.73
CA LEU A 5 11.46 -65.96 -16.77
C LEU A 5 12.29 -64.65 -17.03
N ILE A 6 11.60 -63.53 -17.28
CA ILE A 6 12.21 -62.20 -17.30
C ILE A 6 11.93 -61.55 -15.96
N SER A 7 12.99 -61.39 -15.17
CA SER A 7 12.96 -60.69 -13.88
C SER A 7 13.10 -59.21 -14.15
N GLY A 8 12.04 -58.46 -13.93
CA GLY A 8 12.08 -56.99 -14.04
C GLY A 8 12.60 -56.37 -12.74
N VAL A 9 13.73 -55.69 -12.81
CA VAL A 9 14.27 -54.88 -11.73
C VAL A 9 13.65 -53.50 -11.78
N PHE A 10 12.81 -53.17 -10.81
CA PHE A 10 12.31 -51.81 -10.58
C PHE A 10 13.35 -51.03 -9.79
N ILE A 11 14.01 -50.08 -10.46
CA ILE A 11 14.87 -49.10 -9.80
C ILE A 11 13.95 -47.94 -9.33
N ALA A 12 13.71 -47.88 -8.02
CA ALA A 12 13.05 -46.71 -7.40
C ALA A 12 14.05 -45.57 -7.28
N LEU A 13 13.89 -44.52 -8.09
CA LEU A 13 14.61 -43.27 -7.87
C LEU A 13 13.91 -42.53 -6.71
N ALA A 14 14.53 -42.53 -5.55
CA ALA A 14 14.19 -41.63 -4.45
C ALA A 14 14.75 -40.25 -4.75
N ALA A 15 13.87 -39.31 -5.11
CA ALA A 15 14.22 -37.91 -5.19
C ALA A 15 14.33 -37.34 -3.77
N ALA A 16 15.56 -37.13 -3.31
CA ALA A 16 15.81 -36.40 -2.08
C ALA A 16 15.59 -34.91 -2.30
N PHE A 17 14.47 -34.39 -1.79
CA PHE A 17 14.27 -32.95 -1.64
C PHE A 17 15.17 -32.47 -0.49
N VAL A 18 16.26 -31.81 -0.83
CA VAL A 18 17.04 -31.05 0.15
C VAL A 18 16.28 -29.75 0.41
N ALA A 19 15.54 -29.69 1.50
CA ALA A 19 15.00 -28.44 2.03
C ALA A 19 16.18 -27.63 2.56
N VAL A 20 16.63 -26.63 1.80
CA VAL A 20 17.57 -25.62 2.29
C VAL A 20 16.75 -24.66 3.17
N ALA A 21 16.75 -24.93 4.46
CA ALA A 21 16.29 -23.98 5.45
C ALA A 21 17.29 -22.82 5.49
N PHE A 22 16.94 -21.68 4.89
CA PHE A 22 17.67 -20.45 5.14
C PHE A 22 17.41 -20.03 6.58
N HIS A 23 18.33 -20.38 7.47
CA HIS A 23 18.43 -19.72 8.76
C HIS A 23 18.95 -18.30 8.49
N LEU A 24 18.03 -17.33 8.47
CA LEU A 24 18.41 -15.92 8.58
C LEU A 24 18.90 -15.72 10.02
N GLU A 25 20.21 -15.83 10.21
CA GLU A 25 20.83 -15.32 11.42
C GLU A 25 20.52 -13.82 11.54
N PRO A 26 20.16 -13.31 12.73
CA PRO A 26 19.99 -11.88 12.91
C PRO A 26 21.34 -11.22 12.58
N VAL A 27 21.36 -10.40 11.53
CA VAL A 27 22.54 -9.62 11.17
C VAL A 27 22.89 -8.75 12.37
N GLY A 28 23.95 -9.13 13.06
CA GLY A 28 24.47 -8.40 14.22
C GLY A 28 24.68 -6.93 13.83
N ALA A 29 24.16 -6.05 14.66
CA ALA A 29 24.29 -4.60 14.54
C ALA A 29 25.76 -4.20 14.53
N GLN A 30 26.38 -4.15 13.35
CA GLN A 30 27.67 -3.51 13.19
C GLN A 30 27.45 -2.02 13.07
N GLY A 31 27.78 -1.29 14.17
CA GLY A 31 28.23 0.09 14.17
C GLY A 31 27.41 1.09 13.35
N ARG A 32 26.09 1.21 13.58
CA ARG A 32 25.38 2.43 13.21
C ARG A 32 25.93 3.59 14.07
N PRO A 33 26.23 4.78 13.49
CA PRO A 33 26.28 6.01 14.29
C PRO A 33 25.02 6.04 15.12
N ALA A 34 25.11 6.34 16.39
CA ALA A 34 23.94 6.44 17.26
C ALA A 34 22.98 7.44 16.64
N ASP A 35 21.98 6.92 15.98
CA ASP A 35 20.80 7.67 15.57
C ASP A 35 20.28 8.32 16.85
N PRO A 36 19.96 9.62 16.91
CA PRO A 36 19.41 10.23 18.10
C PRO A 36 18.05 9.60 18.39
N GLY A 37 18.08 8.32 18.83
CA GLY A 37 17.01 7.52 19.39
C GLY A 37 15.64 7.78 18.78
N TRP A 38 15.40 7.36 17.53
CA TRP A 38 14.03 7.24 17.03
C TRP A 38 13.35 6.15 17.86
N GLN A 39 12.79 6.63 18.94
CA GLN A 39 11.92 5.87 19.82
C GLN A 39 10.62 5.59 19.06
N SER A 40 9.86 4.62 19.52
CA SER A 40 8.48 4.39 19.09
C SER A 40 7.77 5.71 18.75
N ALA A 41 7.01 5.74 17.65
CA ALA A 41 6.18 6.91 17.33
C ALA A 41 5.27 7.26 18.51
N VAL A 42 4.74 6.24 19.18
CA VAL A 42 3.94 6.38 20.40
C VAL A 42 4.82 6.19 21.63
N ARG A 43 4.90 7.23 22.45
CA ARG A 43 5.66 7.24 23.69
C ARG A 43 4.90 6.56 24.82
N ALA A 44 5.61 6.22 25.90
CA ALA A 44 5.01 5.59 27.07
C ALA A 44 3.91 6.46 27.75
N ASP A 45 3.95 7.78 27.56
CA ASP A 45 2.93 8.72 28.03
C ASP A 45 1.73 8.87 27.10
N GLY A 46 1.67 8.08 26.02
CA GLY A 46 0.59 8.08 25.00
C GLY A 46 0.70 9.19 23.95
N LYS A 47 1.71 10.06 24.03
CA LYS A 47 1.97 11.10 23.03
C LYS A 47 2.59 10.50 21.76
N VAL A 48 2.38 11.17 20.62
CA VAL A 48 2.89 10.73 19.32
C VAL A 48 3.91 11.72 18.79
N MET A 49 5.10 11.22 18.46
CA MET A 49 6.14 11.98 17.79
C MET A 49 5.97 11.86 16.28
N ALA A 50 5.65 12.95 15.61
CA ALA A 50 5.60 12.99 14.16
C ALA A 50 7.01 12.94 13.52
N PRO A 51 7.11 12.60 12.20
CA PRO A 51 8.38 12.54 11.50
C PRO A 51 9.24 13.82 11.53
N ASP A 52 8.61 15.00 11.66
CA ASP A 52 9.25 16.30 11.76
C ASP A 52 9.66 16.69 13.22
N GLY A 53 9.45 15.77 14.17
CA GLY A 53 9.76 15.98 15.58
C GLY A 53 8.67 16.72 16.36
N VAL A 54 7.54 17.06 15.75
CA VAL A 54 6.39 17.64 16.44
C VAL A 54 5.75 16.59 17.34
N LEU A 55 5.51 16.95 18.62
CA LEU A 55 4.89 16.06 19.58
C LEU A 55 3.39 16.36 19.70
N PHE A 56 2.56 15.37 19.42
CA PHE A 56 1.12 15.41 19.57
C PHE A 56 0.70 14.78 20.91
N GLU A 57 -0.32 15.35 21.53
CA GLU A 57 -0.80 14.90 22.85
C GLU A 57 -1.43 13.50 22.85
N SER A 58 -1.84 13.00 21.67
CA SER A 58 -2.44 11.68 21.49
C SER A 58 -2.39 11.20 20.04
N LYS A 59 -2.65 9.91 19.79
CA LYS A 59 -2.86 9.37 18.44
C LYS A 59 -4.01 10.09 17.72
N GLN A 60 -5.10 10.37 18.43
CA GLN A 60 -6.22 11.11 17.89
C GLN A 60 -5.77 12.46 17.34
N ALA A 61 -5.05 13.26 18.14
CA ALA A 61 -4.55 14.57 17.71
C ALA A 61 -3.61 14.48 16.50
N PHE A 62 -2.76 13.44 16.42
CA PHE A 62 -1.88 13.18 15.30
C PHE A 62 -2.68 12.89 14.02
N ILE A 63 -3.71 12.04 14.09
CA ILE A 63 -4.57 11.67 12.98
C ILE A 63 -5.44 12.86 12.53
N GLU A 64 -6.09 13.56 13.47
CA GLU A 64 -6.92 14.74 13.17
C GLU A 64 -6.10 15.88 12.54
N ALA A 65 -4.81 15.97 12.84
CA ALA A 65 -3.89 16.87 12.14
C ALA A 65 -3.44 16.37 10.77
N GLY A 66 -3.99 15.24 10.27
CA GLY A 66 -3.72 14.67 8.95
C GLY A 66 -2.31 14.09 8.80
N ARG A 67 -1.62 13.77 9.90
CA ARG A 67 -0.19 13.43 9.87
C ARG A 67 0.12 12.00 9.41
N LYS A 68 -0.88 11.11 9.29
CA LYS A 68 -0.66 9.76 8.78
C LYS A 68 -0.48 9.76 7.26
N CYS A 69 -1.36 10.41 6.52
CA CYS A 69 -1.25 10.51 5.06
C CYS A 69 -1.55 11.94 4.60
N SER A 70 -0.77 12.45 3.66
CA SER A 70 -0.96 13.76 3.04
C SER A 70 -1.42 13.67 1.58
N THR A 71 -1.86 12.50 1.13
CA THR A 71 -2.54 12.36 -0.16
C THR A 71 -3.82 13.19 -0.14
N ARG A 72 -3.98 14.02 -1.18
CA ARG A 72 -5.14 14.90 -1.26
C ARG A 72 -6.45 14.11 -1.28
N GLN A 73 -7.51 14.71 -0.80
CA GLN A 73 -8.86 14.19 -1.03
C GLN A 73 -9.40 14.76 -2.35
N VAL A 74 -10.18 13.97 -3.07
CA VAL A 74 -10.93 14.40 -4.23
C VAL A 74 -12.31 14.88 -3.79
N ASP A 75 -12.87 15.88 -4.47
CA ASP A 75 -14.24 16.26 -4.24
C ASP A 75 -15.24 15.39 -5.04
N ASP A 76 -16.53 15.55 -4.78
CA ASP A 76 -17.57 14.74 -5.44
C ASP A 76 -17.61 14.95 -6.96
N ILE A 77 -17.24 16.14 -7.46
CA ILE A 77 -17.23 16.46 -8.91
C ILE A 77 -16.06 15.71 -9.57
N GLU A 78 -14.88 15.82 -9.01
CA GLU A 78 -13.71 15.11 -9.52
C GLU A 78 -13.90 13.58 -9.46
N LEU A 79 -14.51 13.07 -8.37
CA LEU A 79 -14.84 11.66 -8.26
C LEU A 79 -15.77 11.23 -9.40
N GLU A 80 -16.80 11.98 -9.70
CA GLU A 80 -17.73 11.70 -10.80
C GLU A 80 -17.03 11.71 -12.17
N GLU A 81 -16.11 12.65 -12.41
CA GLU A 81 -15.32 12.71 -13.64
C GLU A 81 -14.41 11.48 -13.81
N ILE A 82 -13.74 11.06 -12.72
CA ILE A 82 -12.90 9.83 -12.71
C ILE A 82 -13.78 8.62 -13.03
N GLU A 83 -14.91 8.47 -12.34
CA GLU A 83 -15.83 7.33 -12.55
C GLU A 83 -16.41 7.28 -13.97
N ASN A 84 -16.74 8.44 -14.56
CA ASN A 84 -17.21 8.52 -15.93
C ASN A 84 -16.12 8.11 -16.93
N THR A 85 -14.88 8.53 -16.72
CA THR A 85 -13.74 8.16 -17.56
C THR A 85 -13.47 6.65 -17.48
N VAL A 86 -13.46 6.09 -16.27
CA VAL A 86 -13.23 4.65 -16.04
C VAL A 86 -14.35 3.83 -16.69
N ARG A 87 -15.62 4.24 -16.53
CA ARG A 87 -16.76 3.55 -17.19
C ARG A 87 -16.69 3.62 -18.71
N GLY A 88 -16.31 4.77 -19.27
CA GLY A 88 -16.11 4.92 -20.70
C GLY A 88 -15.08 3.97 -21.26
N ASN A 89 -13.95 3.82 -20.58
CA ASN A 89 -12.88 2.91 -20.99
C ASN A 89 -13.24 1.43 -20.81
N ARG A 90 -13.98 1.06 -19.77
CA ARG A 90 -14.52 -0.32 -19.63
C ARG A 90 -15.44 -0.69 -20.81
N GLY A 91 -16.25 0.24 -21.29
CA GLY A 91 -17.12 0.03 -22.47
C GLY A 91 -16.36 -0.17 -23.77
N LEU A 92 -15.16 0.35 -23.91
CA LEU A 92 -14.29 0.21 -25.09
C LEU A 92 -13.43 -1.06 -25.06
N ALA A 93 -13.12 -1.58 -23.86
CA ALA A 93 -12.24 -2.74 -23.67
C ALA A 93 -12.91 -4.10 -23.91
N GLY A 94 -14.16 -4.16 -24.28
CA GLY A 94 -14.85 -5.41 -24.64
C GLY A 94 -16.19 -5.57 -23.95
N GLY A 95 -17.25 -5.36 -24.71
CA GLY A 95 -18.62 -5.43 -24.24
C GLY A 95 -18.97 -6.76 -23.59
N ARG A 96 -19.42 -6.68 -22.36
CA ARG A 96 -20.34 -7.64 -21.79
C ARG A 96 -21.46 -6.86 -21.09
N PRO A 97 -22.67 -6.82 -21.65
CA PRO A 97 -23.82 -6.33 -20.95
C PRO A 97 -24.29 -7.44 -20.00
N GLY A 98 -24.14 -7.23 -18.72
CA GLY A 98 -24.63 -8.13 -17.69
C GLY A 98 -25.17 -7.34 -16.53
N GLY A 99 -26.37 -6.74 -16.68
CA GLY A 99 -27.17 -6.33 -15.55
C GLY A 99 -27.63 -7.57 -14.80
N GLY A 100 -27.26 -7.69 -13.54
CA GLY A 100 -27.70 -8.73 -12.61
C GLY A 100 -27.84 -8.14 -11.24
N ASN A 101 -29.04 -7.72 -10.89
CA ASN A 101 -29.48 -7.41 -9.52
C ASN A 101 -29.50 -8.74 -8.74
N GLY A 102 -28.71 -8.92 -7.71
CA GLY A 102 -28.73 -10.13 -6.92
C GLY A 102 -27.80 -10.08 -5.72
N GLY A 103 -28.31 -9.80 -4.54
CA GLY A 103 -27.59 -9.95 -3.28
C GLY A 103 -27.24 -11.41 -3.00
N GLY A 104 -26.06 -11.64 -2.48
CA GLY A 104 -25.60 -12.94 -2.01
C GLY A 104 -24.09 -13.00 -1.96
N GLY A 105 -23.50 -13.02 -0.76
CA GLY A 105 -22.05 -13.05 -0.52
C GLY A 105 -21.36 -14.25 -1.13
N GLY A 106 -20.77 -14.05 -2.28
CA GLY A 106 -19.78 -14.89 -2.93
C GLY A 106 -18.95 -13.95 -3.77
N GLN A 107 -17.63 -14.00 -3.62
CA GLN A 107 -16.71 -13.25 -4.48
C GLN A 107 -16.99 -13.67 -5.94
N ASP A 108 -17.66 -12.82 -6.68
CA ASP A 108 -17.81 -13.02 -8.11
C ASP A 108 -16.58 -12.44 -8.83
N ASP A 109 -15.53 -13.24 -8.94
CA ASP A 109 -14.31 -12.91 -9.69
C ASP A 109 -14.59 -12.62 -11.19
N SER A 110 -15.84 -12.78 -11.64
CA SER A 110 -16.24 -12.55 -13.03
C SER A 110 -16.25 -11.07 -13.45
N ALA A 111 -16.16 -10.15 -12.48
CA ALA A 111 -16.14 -8.70 -12.73
C ALA A 111 -14.72 -8.13 -12.87
N ARG A 112 -13.69 -8.85 -12.43
CA ARG A 112 -12.30 -8.38 -12.46
C ARG A 112 -11.74 -8.34 -13.88
N LEU A 113 -10.94 -7.29 -14.15
CA LEU A 113 -10.26 -7.15 -15.44
C LEU A 113 -9.04 -8.05 -15.58
N TYR A 114 -8.39 -8.36 -14.46
CA TYR A 114 -7.18 -9.17 -14.40
C TYR A 114 -7.31 -10.26 -13.33
N ASN A 115 -6.59 -11.37 -13.50
CA ASN A 115 -6.52 -12.42 -12.50
C ASN A 115 -5.65 -12.01 -11.31
N PRO A 116 -5.85 -12.58 -10.12
CA PRO A 116 -4.98 -12.36 -8.98
C PRO A 116 -3.50 -12.57 -9.33
N GLY A 117 -2.65 -11.59 -9.01
CA GLY A 117 -1.21 -11.63 -9.26
C GLY A 117 -0.78 -11.55 -10.72
N GLN A 118 -1.67 -11.22 -11.65
CA GLN A 118 -1.37 -11.16 -13.09
C GLN A 118 -0.45 -10.00 -13.45
N ILE A 119 -0.52 -8.90 -12.71
CA ILE A 119 0.24 -7.67 -12.98
C ILE A 119 1.44 -7.62 -12.03
N THR A 120 2.64 -7.57 -12.60
CA THR A 120 3.87 -7.35 -11.83
C THR A 120 4.35 -5.93 -12.06
N ILE A 121 4.41 -5.13 -11.01
CA ILE A 121 4.82 -3.73 -11.04
C ILE A 121 6.30 -3.63 -10.67
N PRO A 122 7.16 -3.08 -11.57
CA PRO A 122 8.52 -2.73 -11.24
C PRO A 122 8.55 -1.58 -10.24
N VAL A 123 9.33 -1.70 -9.17
CA VAL A 123 9.48 -0.65 -8.14
C VAL A 123 10.88 -0.07 -8.19
N HIS A 124 10.97 1.23 -8.43
CA HIS A 124 12.19 2.02 -8.39
C HIS A 124 12.28 2.74 -7.05
N PHE A 125 13.13 2.23 -6.16
CA PHE A 125 13.37 2.89 -4.88
C PHE A 125 14.35 4.05 -5.01
N HIS A 126 13.97 5.20 -4.45
CA HIS A 126 14.77 6.41 -4.34
C HIS A 126 14.98 6.75 -2.86
N VAL A 127 16.10 6.27 -2.31
CA VAL A 127 16.47 6.52 -0.91
C VAL A 127 17.14 7.88 -0.80
N VAL A 128 16.43 8.87 -0.28
CA VAL A 128 16.94 10.22 -0.07
C VAL A 128 17.32 10.40 1.39
N TYR A 129 18.58 10.72 1.64
CA TYR A 129 19.14 10.77 2.97
C TYR A 129 20.01 12.02 3.22
N ARG A 130 20.23 12.32 4.51
CA ARG A 130 21.01 13.48 4.97
C ARG A 130 22.52 13.20 4.88
N SER A 131 23.30 14.31 4.92
CA SER A 131 24.77 14.25 4.91
C SER A 131 25.38 13.54 6.13
N ASP A 132 24.65 13.41 7.23
CA ASP A 132 25.04 12.64 8.42
C ASP A 132 24.60 11.15 8.35
N GLY A 133 24.01 10.72 7.22
CA GLY A 133 23.58 9.34 6.98
C GLY A 133 22.16 9.02 7.44
N VAL A 134 21.45 9.93 8.12
CA VAL A 134 20.05 9.70 8.53
C VAL A 134 19.16 9.53 7.31
N GLY A 135 18.33 8.48 7.29
CA GLY A 135 17.47 8.10 6.17
C GLY A 135 18.13 7.16 5.16
N ASN A 136 19.43 6.88 5.26
CA ASN A 136 20.10 5.90 4.40
C ASN A 136 19.81 4.47 4.89
N ILE A 137 18.60 4.03 4.70
CA ILE A 137 18.11 2.72 5.15
C ILE A 137 18.73 1.58 4.35
N PRO A 138 18.93 0.38 4.95
CA PRO A 138 19.54 -0.75 4.25
C PRO A 138 18.59 -1.34 3.20
N ASP A 139 19.15 -2.01 2.19
CA ASP A 139 18.37 -2.71 1.14
C ASP A 139 17.42 -3.75 1.74
N SER A 140 17.77 -4.37 2.87
CA SER A 140 16.91 -5.31 3.58
C SER A 140 15.56 -4.71 3.97
N SER A 141 15.50 -3.42 4.36
CA SER A 141 14.23 -2.75 4.66
C SER A 141 13.40 -2.50 3.40
N LEU A 142 14.04 -2.21 2.26
CA LEU A 142 13.37 -2.04 0.97
C LEU A 142 12.81 -3.37 0.46
N HIS A 143 13.57 -4.44 0.57
CA HIS A 143 13.09 -5.80 0.24
C HIS A 143 11.98 -6.25 1.18
N ALA A 144 12.05 -5.91 2.46
CA ALA A 144 10.99 -6.21 3.43
C ALA A 144 9.70 -5.41 3.10
N GLN A 145 9.81 -4.15 2.62
CA GLN A 145 8.67 -3.38 2.13
C GLN A 145 8.00 -4.07 0.91
N ILE A 146 8.78 -4.58 -0.03
CA ILE A 146 8.23 -5.35 -1.17
C ILE A 146 7.55 -6.63 -0.69
N ALA A 147 8.13 -7.32 0.29
CA ALA A 147 7.53 -8.53 0.86
C ALA A 147 6.18 -8.20 1.54
N ALA A 148 6.13 -7.16 2.38
CA ALA A 148 4.91 -6.68 3.02
C ALA A 148 3.83 -6.31 1.98
N MET A 149 4.16 -5.49 0.98
CA MET A 149 3.22 -5.14 -0.09
C MET A 149 2.69 -6.39 -0.82
N ASN A 150 3.55 -7.35 -1.14
CA ASN A 150 3.12 -8.58 -1.80
C ASN A 150 2.20 -9.44 -0.92
N GLU A 151 2.44 -9.47 0.39
CA GLU A 151 1.57 -10.15 1.36
C GLU A 151 0.20 -9.45 1.45
N HIS A 152 0.19 -8.14 1.65
CA HIS A 152 -1.01 -7.31 1.77
C HIS A 152 -1.89 -7.34 0.51
N PHE A 153 -1.29 -7.13 -0.67
CA PHE A 153 -1.99 -7.17 -1.95
C PHE A 153 -2.42 -8.58 -2.38
N SER A 154 -1.87 -9.63 -1.79
CA SER A 154 -2.34 -11.00 -2.00
C SER A 154 -3.43 -11.44 -1.03
N GLY A 155 -3.77 -10.62 -0.04
CA GLY A 155 -4.73 -10.96 1.01
C GLY A 155 -4.24 -12.07 1.96
N LEU A 156 -2.93 -12.22 2.10
CA LEU A 156 -2.29 -13.28 2.89
C LEU A 156 -1.66 -12.78 4.19
N ASP A 157 -1.95 -11.57 4.59
CA ASP A 157 -1.33 -10.91 5.74
C ASP A 157 -1.41 -11.77 7.01
N THR A 158 -2.60 -12.18 7.42
CA THR A 158 -2.72 -13.15 8.52
C THR A 158 -3.67 -14.30 8.20
N PRO A 159 -3.39 -15.54 8.63
CA PRO A 159 -4.28 -16.68 8.39
C PRO A 159 -5.70 -16.48 8.92
N ALA A 160 -5.88 -15.78 10.04
CA ALA A 160 -7.17 -15.53 10.66
C ALA A 160 -8.10 -14.65 9.80
N TYR A 161 -7.53 -13.81 8.94
CA TYR A 161 -8.26 -12.81 8.16
C TYR A 161 -8.30 -13.10 6.66
N ARG A 162 -7.67 -14.19 6.21
CA ARG A 162 -7.59 -14.54 4.77
C ARG A 162 -8.95 -14.56 4.06
N ALA A 163 -9.99 -15.01 4.74
CA ALA A 163 -11.32 -15.06 4.14
C ALA A 163 -11.95 -13.67 3.89
N ALA A 164 -11.45 -12.62 4.57
CA ALA A 164 -11.97 -11.27 4.45
C ALA A 164 -11.12 -10.36 3.54
N ALA A 165 -9.87 -10.75 3.24
CA ALA A 165 -8.95 -9.98 2.40
C ALA A 165 -9.06 -10.39 0.93
N SER A 166 -8.99 -9.40 0.02
CA SER A 166 -8.97 -9.65 -1.41
C SER A 166 -7.56 -9.98 -1.90
N ASN A 167 -7.44 -11.00 -2.75
CA ASN A 167 -6.23 -11.27 -3.51
C ASN A 167 -6.26 -10.39 -4.77
N THR A 168 -5.54 -9.28 -4.76
CA THR A 168 -5.54 -8.31 -5.86
C THR A 168 -4.75 -8.81 -7.08
N SER A 169 -4.89 -8.12 -8.21
CA SER A 169 -4.17 -8.45 -9.45
C SER A 169 -2.68 -8.08 -9.41
N PHE A 170 -2.24 -7.35 -8.39
CA PHE A 170 -0.91 -6.72 -8.36
C PHE A 170 0.09 -7.50 -7.51
N ARG A 171 1.34 -7.55 -8.02
CA ARG A 171 2.54 -7.96 -7.30
C ARG A 171 3.67 -6.99 -7.62
N PHE A 172 4.65 -6.89 -6.73
CA PHE A 172 5.72 -5.89 -6.79
C PHE A 172 7.08 -6.57 -6.82
N VAL A 173 8.00 -6.02 -7.62
CA VAL A 173 9.39 -6.49 -7.70
C VAL A 173 10.34 -5.30 -7.66
N VAL A 174 11.48 -5.43 -7.01
CA VAL A 174 12.51 -4.39 -7.04
C VAL A 174 13.10 -4.31 -8.45
N ALA A 175 12.94 -3.17 -9.10
CA ALA A 175 13.58 -2.88 -10.40
C ALA A 175 14.92 -2.16 -10.20
N SER A 176 14.97 -1.18 -9.28
CA SER A 176 16.23 -0.48 -8.96
C SER A 176 16.20 0.10 -7.54
N ILE A 177 17.39 0.33 -6.99
CA ILE A 177 17.60 1.05 -5.73
C ILE A 177 18.62 2.15 -5.98
N ASN A 178 18.17 3.39 -5.91
CA ASN A 178 19.00 4.58 -6.04
C ASN A 178 19.13 5.30 -4.70
N ARG A 179 20.33 5.82 -4.40
CA ARG A 179 20.63 6.50 -3.13
C ARG A 179 21.14 7.90 -3.39
N THR A 180 20.47 8.90 -2.82
CA THR A 180 20.80 10.32 -3.06
C THR A 180 21.01 11.03 -1.73
N GLN A 181 22.22 11.49 -1.48
CA GLN A 181 22.53 12.37 -0.36
C GLN A 181 22.13 13.82 -0.70
N ASN A 182 21.03 14.28 -0.12
CA ASN A 182 20.54 15.64 -0.33
C ASN A 182 19.68 16.11 0.86
N ASN A 183 20.21 17.03 1.66
CA ASN A 183 19.52 17.53 2.86
C ASN A 183 18.22 18.28 2.53
N THR A 184 18.16 18.98 1.40
CA THR A 184 16.97 19.73 0.96
C THR A 184 15.85 18.77 0.54
N TRP A 185 16.19 17.77 -0.27
CA TRP A 185 15.21 16.76 -0.70
C TRP A 185 14.80 15.80 0.42
N TYR A 186 15.74 15.52 1.35
CA TYR A 186 15.42 14.75 2.54
C TYR A 186 14.33 15.43 3.39
N ALA A 187 14.39 16.76 3.53
CA ALA A 187 13.42 17.54 4.29
C ALA A 187 12.15 17.91 3.49
N ALA A 188 12.04 17.48 2.23
CA ALA A 188 10.91 17.85 1.38
C ALA A 188 9.61 17.24 1.88
N GLY A 189 8.59 18.09 2.05
CA GLY A 189 7.22 17.69 2.33
C GLY A 189 6.35 17.79 1.07
N PRO A 190 5.08 17.36 1.16
CA PRO A 190 4.14 17.37 0.05
C PRO A 190 3.91 18.79 -0.49
N GLY A 191 3.86 18.93 -1.82
CA GLY A 191 3.62 20.19 -2.53
C GLY A 191 4.75 21.22 -2.49
N THR A 192 5.92 20.89 -1.90
CA THR A 192 7.06 21.81 -1.83
C THR A 192 7.87 21.82 -3.13
N ALA A 193 8.55 22.94 -3.40
CA ALA A 193 9.48 23.04 -4.53
C ALA A 193 10.62 22.01 -4.43
N ALA A 194 11.04 21.66 -3.22
CA ALA A 194 12.05 20.63 -2.98
C ALA A 194 11.57 19.23 -3.41
N GLN A 195 10.30 18.88 -3.14
CA GLN A 195 9.69 17.65 -3.66
C GLN A 195 9.65 17.64 -5.18
N THR A 196 9.19 18.73 -5.80
CA THR A 196 9.13 18.85 -7.25
C THR A 196 10.51 18.63 -7.89
N GLN A 197 11.56 19.26 -7.33
CA GLN A 197 12.93 19.06 -7.79
C GLN A 197 13.42 17.63 -7.60
N MET A 198 13.14 17.02 -6.45
CA MET A 198 13.49 15.62 -6.14
C MET A 198 12.89 14.67 -7.16
N LYS A 199 11.56 14.74 -7.34
CA LYS A 199 10.85 13.86 -8.27
C LYS A 199 11.29 14.08 -9.72
N ASN A 200 11.42 15.33 -10.19
CA ASN A 200 11.92 15.63 -11.53
C ASN A 200 13.31 15.06 -11.82
N ALA A 201 14.16 14.98 -10.81
CA ALA A 201 15.54 14.50 -10.97
C ALA A 201 15.66 12.97 -10.87
N LEU A 202 14.77 12.32 -10.13
CA LEU A 202 14.91 10.91 -9.77
C LEU A 202 13.90 9.99 -10.45
N HIS A 203 12.78 10.52 -10.95
CA HIS A 203 11.73 9.73 -11.59
C HIS A 203 12.30 8.81 -12.69
N THR A 204 11.86 7.56 -12.71
CA THR A 204 12.32 6.51 -13.63
C THR A 204 11.14 5.76 -14.20
N GLY A 205 11.19 5.42 -15.50
CA GLY A 205 10.18 4.60 -16.17
C GLY A 205 8.96 5.39 -16.64
N THR A 206 7.84 4.71 -16.74
CA THR A 206 6.57 5.18 -17.30
C THR A 206 5.43 5.05 -16.29
N ALA A 207 4.16 5.18 -16.69
CA ALA A 207 3.02 5.15 -15.79
C ALA A 207 2.83 3.80 -15.05
N ASP A 208 3.36 2.73 -15.60
CA ASP A 208 3.30 1.38 -15.05
C ASP A 208 4.50 1.01 -14.16
N ASP A 209 5.46 1.93 -13.99
CA ASP A 209 6.57 1.80 -13.05
C ASP A 209 6.30 2.59 -11.77
N LEU A 210 6.39 1.93 -10.61
CA LEU A 210 6.20 2.60 -9.32
C LEU A 210 7.50 3.26 -8.85
N ASN A 211 7.51 4.59 -8.77
CA ASN A 211 8.56 5.35 -8.12
C ASN A 211 8.27 5.48 -6.62
N PHE A 212 9.08 4.81 -5.80
CA PHE A 212 8.94 4.77 -4.34
C PHE A 212 10.06 5.56 -3.68
N TYR A 213 9.76 6.75 -3.19
CA TYR A 213 10.70 7.63 -2.53
C TYR A 213 10.68 7.43 -1.03
N THR A 214 11.84 7.48 -0.38
CA THR A 214 11.95 7.58 1.08
C THR A 214 12.69 8.84 1.47
N ASN A 215 12.14 9.61 2.41
CA ASN A 215 12.76 10.81 2.95
C ASN A 215 12.31 11.04 4.41
N SER A 216 12.40 12.27 4.95
CA SER A 216 11.93 12.59 6.32
C SER A 216 10.41 12.58 6.50
N GLY A 217 9.64 12.34 5.46
CA GLY A 217 8.18 12.41 5.53
C GLY A 217 7.59 13.83 5.59
N GLY A 218 8.41 14.88 5.75
CA GLY A 218 7.92 16.27 5.84
C GLY A 218 6.86 16.50 6.92
N GLY A 219 6.85 15.67 7.96
CA GLY A 219 5.86 15.68 9.04
C GLY A 219 4.70 14.68 8.88
N TYR A 220 4.69 13.90 7.81
CA TYR A 220 3.69 12.89 7.48
C TYR A 220 4.34 11.51 7.41
N LEU A 221 3.55 10.43 7.51
CA LEU A 221 4.07 9.09 7.26
C LEU A 221 4.24 8.84 5.76
N GLY A 222 3.33 9.36 4.93
CA GLY A 222 3.44 9.24 3.48
C GLY A 222 2.48 10.11 2.70
N TRP A 223 2.63 10.07 1.38
CA TRP A 223 1.69 10.60 0.40
C TRP A 223 1.94 9.99 -0.98
N ALA A 224 0.92 10.03 -1.82
CA ALA A 224 0.93 9.52 -3.19
C ALA A 224 0.34 10.51 -4.19
N THR A 225 0.55 10.25 -5.47
CA THR A 225 -0.20 10.80 -6.60
C THR A 225 -1.26 9.79 -7.03
N PHE A 226 -2.42 10.28 -7.50
CA PHE A 226 -3.43 9.43 -8.10
C PHE A 226 -3.12 9.08 -9.57
N PRO A 227 -3.63 7.95 -10.10
CA PRO A 227 -3.37 7.53 -11.49
C PRO A 227 -3.82 8.55 -12.54
N ASN A 228 -4.95 9.22 -12.32
CA ASN A 228 -5.49 10.25 -13.22
C ASN A 228 -4.61 11.50 -13.31
N GLU A 229 -3.69 11.73 -12.38
CA GLU A 229 -2.76 12.85 -12.38
C GLU A 229 -1.55 12.63 -13.28
N TYR A 230 -1.23 11.36 -13.63
CA TYR A 230 -0.02 11.01 -14.35
C TYR A 230 0.14 11.79 -15.66
N ALA A 231 -0.89 11.84 -16.50
CA ALA A 231 -0.82 12.50 -17.81
C ALA A 231 -0.51 13.99 -17.72
N GLY A 232 -0.91 14.65 -16.64
CA GLY A 232 -0.66 16.09 -16.40
C GLY A 232 0.71 16.39 -15.82
N ALA A 233 1.31 15.45 -15.08
CA ALA A 233 2.58 15.65 -14.39
C ALA A 233 3.35 14.34 -14.19
N PRO A 234 3.80 13.68 -15.28
CA PRO A 234 4.38 12.33 -15.21
C PRO A 234 5.60 12.25 -14.30
N LEU A 235 6.47 13.28 -14.30
CA LEU A 235 7.65 13.29 -13.44
C LEU A 235 7.34 13.50 -11.94
N GLN A 236 6.10 13.83 -11.59
CA GLN A 236 5.67 13.97 -10.19
C GLN A 236 5.01 12.70 -9.66
N ASP A 237 4.86 11.67 -10.49
CA ASP A 237 4.21 10.41 -10.10
C ASP A 237 5.00 9.63 -9.04
N GLY A 238 4.29 8.80 -8.29
CA GLY A 238 4.83 7.88 -7.30
C GLY A 238 4.44 8.21 -5.87
N VAL A 239 4.98 7.40 -4.96
CA VAL A 239 4.70 7.47 -3.53
C VAL A 239 5.93 7.96 -2.77
N VAL A 240 5.71 8.69 -1.69
CA VAL A 240 6.77 9.10 -0.74
C VAL A 240 6.40 8.58 0.63
N CYS A 241 7.33 7.88 1.29
CA CYS A 241 7.15 7.38 2.64
C CYS A 241 8.24 7.92 3.56
N TYR A 242 7.85 8.19 4.79
CA TYR A 242 8.81 8.42 5.85
C TYR A 242 9.71 7.18 5.98
N TRP A 243 11.03 7.37 5.92
CA TRP A 243 11.98 6.26 5.89
C TRP A 243 11.84 5.29 7.09
N ALA A 244 11.41 5.80 8.26
CA ALA A 244 11.24 4.98 9.45
C ALA A 244 9.86 4.29 9.53
N SER A 245 8.95 4.52 8.59
CA SER A 245 7.72 3.73 8.47
C SER A 245 7.91 2.42 7.68
N LEU A 246 9.12 2.19 7.14
CA LEU A 246 9.42 0.92 6.47
C LEU A 246 9.79 -0.18 7.49
N PRO A 247 9.58 -1.47 7.13
CA PRO A 247 9.94 -2.59 7.99
C PRO A 247 11.40 -2.60 8.44
N GLY A 248 11.61 -3.00 9.70
CA GLY A 248 12.94 -3.04 10.33
C GLY A 248 13.34 -1.76 11.07
N SER A 249 12.47 -0.77 11.16
CA SER A 249 12.63 0.41 12.00
C SER A 249 12.05 0.21 13.40
N ASN A 250 12.26 1.20 14.27
CA ASN A 250 11.68 1.22 15.62
C ASN A 250 10.48 2.19 15.76
N TYR A 251 9.93 2.68 14.63
CA TYR A 251 8.85 3.66 14.63
C TYR A 251 7.47 3.02 14.86
N VAL A 252 7.37 2.22 15.93
CA VAL A 252 6.14 1.52 16.34
C VAL A 252 5.04 2.53 16.69
N PRO A 253 3.79 2.33 16.23
CA PRO A 253 3.23 1.16 15.55
C PRO A 253 3.14 1.30 14.02
N TYR A 254 3.95 2.12 13.39
CA TYR A 254 3.89 2.43 11.96
C TYR A 254 5.17 1.96 11.24
N ASN A 255 5.58 0.72 11.46
CA ASN A 255 6.85 0.17 10.97
C ASN A 255 6.75 -1.27 10.42
N GLU A 256 5.55 -1.71 10.05
CA GLU A 256 5.32 -3.03 9.46
C GLU A 256 5.21 -2.96 7.92
N GLY A 257 5.16 -1.74 7.35
CA GLY A 257 5.13 -1.50 5.90
C GLY A 257 3.77 -1.07 5.38
N ASP A 258 2.79 -0.90 6.26
CA ASP A 258 1.42 -0.55 5.89
C ASP A 258 1.30 0.88 5.35
N THR A 259 2.18 1.77 5.80
CA THR A 259 2.28 3.11 5.18
C THR A 259 2.56 2.99 3.69
N GLY A 260 3.53 2.16 3.28
CA GLY A 260 3.83 1.93 1.87
C GLY A 260 2.66 1.31 1.12
N THR A 261 1.98 0.33 1.72
CA THR A 261 0.78 -0.32 1.17
C THR A 261 -0.37 0.67 0.98
N HIS A 262 -0.61 1.53 1.97
CA HIS A 262 -1.62 2.60 1.94
C HIS A 262 -1.36 3.59 0.77
N GLU A 263 -0.14 4.10 0.67
CA GLU A 263 0.21 5.07 -0.38
C GLU A 263 0.15 4.42 -1.78
N VAL A 264 0.55 3.15 -1.90
CA VAL A 264 0.40 2.40 -3.15
C VAL A 264 -1.07 2.14 -3.47
N GLY A 265 -1.93 1.98 -2.48
CA GLY A 265 -3.39 1.96 -2.66
C GLY A 265 -3.90 3.22 -3.36
N HIS A 266 -3.46 4.41 -2.93
CA HIS A 266 -3.75 5.68 -3.61
C HIS A 266 -3.16 5.75 -5.01
N TRP A 267 -1.92 5.31 -5.18
CA TRP A 267 -1.24 5.28 -6.48
C TRP A 267 -1.97 4.35 -7.48
N LEU A 268 -2.72 3.36 -6.98
CA LEU A 268 -3.61 2.49 -7.76
C LEU A 268 -5.06 2.99 -7.81
N GLY A 269 -5.37 4.18 -7.26
CA GLY A 269 -6.66 4.87 -7.41
C GLY A 269 -7.67 4.64 -6.31
N LEU A 270 -7.26 4.11 -5.15
CA LEU A 270 -8.13 4.01 -3.98
C LEU A 270 -8.15 5.35 -3.21
N PHE A 271 -9.30 5.68 -2.66
CA PHE A 271 -9.48 6.78 -1.71
C PHE A 271 -9.52 6.25 -0.28
N HIS A 272 -9.44 7.16 0.69
CA HIS A 272 -9.62 6.78 2.09
C HIS A 272 -11.04 6.24 2.33
N THR A 273 -11.19 5.24 3.19
CA THR A 273 -12.50 4.65 3.54
C THR A 273 -13.47 5.66 4.14
N PHE A 274 -12.95 6.71 4.79
CA PHE A 274 -13.71 7.81 5.37
C PHE A 274 -13.94 8.99 4.41
N GLN A 275 -13.63 8.85 3.11
CA GLN A 275 -13.87 9.84 2.07
C GLN A 275 -15.33 10.29 2.08
N GLY A 276 -15.58 11.60 2.11
CA GLY A 276 -16.92 12.17 2.15
C GLY A 276 -17.70 11.93 3.45
N GLY A 277 -17.13 11.20 4.40
CA GLY A 277 -17.77 10.91 5.70
C GLY A 277 -19.13 10.25 5.55
N CYS A 278 -20.06 10.61 6.47
CA CYS A 278 -21.41 10.05 6.39
C CYS A 278 -22.32 10.69 5.31
N SER A 279 -21.95 11.69 4.57
CA SER A 279 -22.85 12.42 3.66
C SER A 279 -22.37 12.54 2.22
N GLY A 280 -21.10 12.26 1.95
CA GLY A 280 -20.55 12.30 0.60
C GLY A 280 -20.84 11.04 -0.22
N SER A 281 -20.25 10.99 -1.40
CA SER A 281 -20.33 9.84 -2.32
C SER A 281 -19.52 8.63 -1.85
N GLY A 282 -18.82 8.76 -0.73
CA GLY A 282 -17.92 7.72 -0.21
C GLY A 282 -16.59 7.64 -0.95
N ASP A 283 -15.92 6.51 -0.83
CA ASP A 283 -14.63 6.24 -1.46
C ASP A 283 -14.75 5.70 -2.90
N GLY A 284 -15.95 5.68 -3.46
CA GLY A 284 -16.24 5.13 -4.80
C GLY A 284 -16.21 3.60 -4.86
N VAL A 285 -16.31 2.91 -3.71
CA VAL A 285 -16.29 1.44 -3.60
C VAL A 285 -17.56 0.97 -2.85
N ALA A 286 -18.31 0.06 -3.47
CA ALA A 286 -19.62 -0.31 -2.95
C ALA A 286 -19.59 -1.22 -1.72
N ASP A 287 -18.51 -1.98 -1.51
CA ASP A 287 -18.34 -2.92 -0.41
C ASP A 287 -17.47 -2.39 0.74
N THR A 288 -17.14 -1.10 0.72
CA THR A 288 -16.58 -0.34 1.83
C THR A 288 -17.69 0.48 2.47
N PRO A 289 -18.19 0.14 3.68
CA PRO A 289 -19.21 0.92 4.36
C PRO A 289 -18.74 2.35 4.66
N ALA A 290 -19.67 3.31 4.61
CA ALA A 290 -19.35 4.69 4.91
C ALA A 290 -18.87 4.85 6.35
N GLU A 291 -17.80 5.61 6.52
CA GLU A 291 -17.17 5.93 7.80
C GLU A 291 -17.13 7.45 8.00
N ARG A 292 -17.40 7.92 9.24
CA ARG A 292 -17.53 9.35 9.51
C ARG A 292 -16.19 10.09 9.40
N SER A 293 -15.15 9.48 9.89
CA SER A 293 -13.78 9.99 9.96
C SER A 293 -12.83 8.83 10.19
N ALA A 294 -11.55 9.02 9.89
CA ALA A 294 -10.53 8.02 10.11
C ALA A 294 -10.58 7.40 11.51
N THR A 295 -10.46 6.09 11.58
CA THR A 295 -10.25 5.36 12.83
C THR A 295 -8.75 5.31 13.16
N PHE A 296 -8.40 5.27 14.44
CA PHE A 296 -7.01 5.25 14.90
C PHE A 296 -6.79 4.23 16.03
N GLY A 297 -5.54 3.86 16.23
CA GLY A 297 -5.18 2.77 17.16
C GLY A 297 -5.67 1.42 16.66
N CYS A 298 -5.91 0.48 17.57
CA CYS A 298 -6.49 -0.83 17.29
C CYS A 298 -7.84 -0.96 18.01
N PRO A 299 -8.96 -0.74 17.33
CA PRO A 299 -10.28 -0.86 17.96
C PRO A 299 -10.51 -2.26 18.54
N THR A 300 -11.01 -2.32 19.76
CA THR A 300 -11.38 -3.58 20.44
C THR A 300 -12.85 -3.94 20.29
N ARG A 301 -13.61 -3.13 19.56
CA ARG A 301 -15.04 -3.29 19.33
C ARG A 301 -15.40 -2.90 17.90
N ASN A 302 -16.47 -3.47 17.40
CA ASN A 302 -17.07 -3.07 16.14
C ASN A 302 -17.56 -1.61 16.22
N LEU A 303 -17.14 -0.80 15.26
CA LEU A 303 -17.57 0.59 15.10
C LEU A 303 -18.61 0.65 13.98
N ASP A 304 -19.55 1.56 14.09
CA ASP A 304 -20.54 1.88 13.06
C ASP A 304 -20.93 3.34 13.29
N THR A 305 -20.19 4.23 12.63
CA THR A 305 -20.34 5.69 12.82
C THR A 305 -21.35 6.32 11.87
N CYS A 306 -21.79 5.59 10.82
CA CYS A 306 -22.69 6.06 9.77
C CYS A 306 -23.96 5.23 9.60
N LYS A 307 -24.73 5.00 10.67
CA LYS A 307 -25.84 4.06 10.79
C LYS A 307 -27.01 4.20 9.79
N SER A 308 -27.14 5.29 9.07
CA SER A 308 -28.31 5.60 8.22
C SER A 308 -27.97 5.77 6.76
N LYS A 309 -27.03 5.01 6.20
CA LYS A 309 -26.44 5.27 4.89
C LYS A 309 -26.82 4.27 3.81
N SER A 310 -26.56 4.70 2.56
CA SER A 310 -26.67 3.87 1.35
C SER A 310 -25.68 2.69 1.34
N THR A 311 -24.59 2.80 2.07
CA THR A 311 -23.60 1.74 2.30
C THR A 311 -23.54 1.39 3.79
N PRO A 312 -24.55 0.69 4.33
CA PRO A 312 -24.58 0.32 5.74
C PRO A 312 -23.55 -0.76 6.05
N GLY A 313 -23.01 -0.71 7.24
CA GLY A 313 -22.04 -1.70 7.71
C GLY A 313 -21.19 -1.15 8.84
N LEU A 314 -20.27 -1.97 9.32
CA LEU A 314 -19.28 -1.55 10.29
C LEU A 314 -18.22 -0.71 9.60
N ASP A 315 -17.66 0.27 10.31
CA ASP A 315 -16.53 1.05 9.84
C ASP A 315 -15.39 0.10 9.45
N PRO A 316 -14.79 0.25 8.26
CA PRO A 316 -13.82 -0.71 7.73
C PRO A 316 -12.40 -0.46 8.29
N TYR A 317 -12.26 -0.36 9.60
CA TYR A 317 -11.02 0.03 10.31
C TYR A 317 -9.85 -0.94 10.10
N GLU A 318 -10.09 -2.16 9.61
CA GLU A 318 -9.03 -3.10 9.25
C GLU A 318 -8.50 -2.90 7.82
N ASN A 319 -9.06 -1.95 7.08
CA ASN A 319 -8.70 -1.69 5.70
C ASN A 319 -7.41 -0.86 5.62
N PHE A 320 -6.52 -1.20 4.68
CA PHE A 320 -5.29 -0.44 4.46
C PHE A 320 -5.52 1.03 4.09
N MET A 321 -6.73 1.40 3.65
CA MET A 321 -7.07 2.77 3.31
C MET A 321 -7.70 3.56 4.47
N ASP A 322 -7.72 3.03 5.70
CA ASP A 322 -8.02 3.75 6.93
C ASP A 322 -6.72 4.16 7.66
N TYR A 323 -6.81 4.63 8.91
CA TYR A 323 -5.70 5.20 9.67
C TYR A 323 -5.38 4.46 10.99
N THR A 324 -5.80 3.23 11.12
CA THR A 324 -5.46 2.38 12.27
C THR A 324 -3.96 2.07 12.32
N ASP A 325 -3.49 1.51 13.43
CA ASP A 325 -2.10 1.07 13.58
C ASP A 325 -1.81 -0.10 12.65
N ASP A 326 -0.58 -0.24 12.17
CA ASP A 326 -0.16 -1.29 11.24
C ASP A 326 -0.62 -2.70 11.67
N PRO A 327 -0.46 -3.15 12.94
CA PRO A 327 -0.92 -4.50 13.33
C PRO A 327 -2.43 -4.75 13.22
N CYS A 328 -3.22 -3.74 12.88
CA CYS A 328 -4.68 -3.81 12.81
C CYS A 328 -5.22 -3.69 11.40
N MET A 329 -4.41 -3.29 10.45
CA MET A 329 -4.72 -3.25 9.03
C MET A 329 -4.27 -4.54 8.36
N TYR A 330 -5.13 -5.16 7.55
CA TYR A 330 -4.79 -6.44 6.92
C TYR A 330 -5.52 -6.70 5.61
N LYS A 331 -6.33 -5.76 5.09
CA LYS A 331 -7.14 -6.08 3.92
C LYS A 331 -7.41 -4.92 2.97
N PHE A 332 -7.54 -5.30 1.70
CA PHE A 332 -8.37 -4.60 0.72
C PHE A 332 -9.67 -5.38 0.52
N SER A 333 -10.77 -4.70 0.16
CA SER A 333 -12.03 -5.33 -0.21
C SER A 333 -12.00 -5.84 -1.68
N ALA A 334 -12.99 -6.63 -2.07
CA ALA A 334 -13.12 -7.08 -3.45
C ALA A 334 -13.41 -5.89 -4.40
N GLY A 335 -14.27 -4.97 -4.00
CA GLY A 335 -14.56 -3.77 -4.78
C GLY A 335 -13.35 -2.84 -4.91
N GLN A 336 -12.51 -2.76 -3.88
CA GLN A 336 -11.24 -2.03 -3.99
C GLN A 336 -10.31 -2.67 -5.02
N ALA A 337 -10.20 -4.00 -5.06
CA ALA A 337 -9.40 -4.69 -6.05
C ALA A 337 -9.93 -4.44 -7.48
N ASP A 338 -11.25 -4.44 -7.69
CA ASP A 338 -11.86 -4.14 -8.98
C ASP A 338 -11.65 -2.68 -9.39
N ARG A 339 -11.67 -1.76 -8.42
CA ARG A 339 -11.35 -0.35 -8.65
C ARG A 339 -9.90 -0.17 -9.07
N GLN A 340 -8.94 -0.80 -8.37
CA GLN A 340 -7.53 -0.77 -8.73
C GLN A 340 -7.30 -1.28 -10.16
N ASP A 341 -7.91 -2.40 -10.55
CA ASP A 341 -7.85 -2.95 -11.91
C ASP A 341 -8.32 -1.94 -12.95
N SER A 342 -9.43 -1.26 -12.66
CA SER A 342 -10.05 -0.29 -13.56
C SER A 342 -9.21 0.97 -13.73
N MET A 343 -8.68 1.48 -12.63
CA MET A 343 -7.79 2.65 -12.61
C MET A 343 -6.46 2.34 -13.31
N TRP A 344 -5.89 1.16 -13.08
CA TRP A 344 -4.70 0.67 -13.77
C TRP A 344 -4.90 0.62 -15.28
N SER A 345 -5.94 -0.08 -15.73
CA SER A 345 -6.28 -0.20 -17.16
C SER A 345 -6.51 1.15 -17.84
N THR A 346 -7.11 2.09 -17.11
CA THR A 346 -7.46 3.41 -17.64
C THR A 346 -6.26 4.34 -17.74
N TYR A 347 -5.42 4.39 -16.72
CA TYR A 347 -4.45 5.46 -16.56
C TYR A 347 -2.99 5.02 -16.56
N ARG A 348 -2.68 3.74 -16.35
CA ARG A 348 -1.31 3.25 -16.19
C ARG A 348 -0.86 2.24 -17.22
N ALA A 349 -1.65 1.21 -17.50
CA ALA A 349 -1.24 0.10 -18.38
C ALA A 349 -0.71 0.56 -19.74
N GLY A 350 0.60 0.42 -19.97
CA GLY A 350 1.28 0.77 -21.23
C GLY A 350 1.24 2.26 -21.58
N LYS A 351 1.20 3.14 -20.59
CA LYS A 351 1.18 4.60 -20.76
C LYS A 351 2.56 5.25 -20.60
#